data_275ca94846d9c006352eee82bf278597
#
_entry.id   275ca94846d9c006352eee82bf278597
#
_cell.length_a   1.000
_cell.length_b   1.000
_cell.length_c   1.000
_cell.angle_alpha   90.00
_cell.angle_beta   90.00
_cell.angle_gamma   90.00
#
_symmetry.space_group_name_H-M   'P 1'
#
loop_
_entity.id
_entity.type
_entity.pdbx_description
1 polymer ?
#
loop_
_entity_poly.entity_id
_entity_poly.type
_entity_poly.pdbx_seq_one_letter_code
_entity_poly.pdbx_strand_id
1 'polypeptide(L)'
;SMKKFFKEVYGTTINAYLQAYRMHTAAGLLRETRLDVTEIAGKVGYQNASKFSEVFRQHTGHTPTEYRKTFCLIGAGGVLRE
;
A
#
# COMPACT_ATOMS: atom_id res chain seq x y z
N SER A 1 -17.02 18.92 -16.65
CA SER A 1 -15.69 19.34 -16.34
C SER A 1 -14.86 18.15 -15.84
N MET A 2 -13.61 18.37 -15.79
CA MET A 2 -12.70 17.36 -15.33
C MET A 2 -13.05 16.89 -13.92
N LYS A 3 -13.29 17.82 -13.07
CA LYS A 3 -13.58 17.51 -11.70
C LYS A 3 -14.82 16.65 -11.56
N LYS A 4 -15.83 17.01 -12.28
CA LYS A 4 -17.06 16.26 -12.24
C LYS A 4 -16.87 14.87 -12.82
N PHE A 5 -16.15 14.80 -13.90
CA PHE A 5 -15.88 13.54 -14.54
C PHE A 5 -15.14 12.61 -13.60
N PHE A 6 -14.14 13.13 -12.92
CA PHE A 6 -13.37 12.36 -11.98
C PHE A 6 -14.28 11.76 -10.91
N LYS A 7 -15.14 12.59 -10.37
CA LYS A 7 -16.02 12.14 -9.32
C LYS A 7 -16.96 11.05 -9.78
N GLU A 8 -17.50 11.23 -10.97
CA GLU A 8 -18.45 10.25 -11.49
C GLU A 8 -17.78 8.94 -11.82
N VAL A 9 -16.61 9.01 -12.38
CA VAL A 9 -15.91 7.80 -12.79
C VAL A 9 -15.47 6.99 -11.59
N TYR A 10 -14.89 7.65 -10.62
CA TYR A 10 -14.36 6.93 -9.49
C TYR A 10 -15.38 6.71 -8.39
N GLY A 11 -16.38 7.56 -8.34
CA GLY A 11 -17.40 7.43 -7.31
C GLY A 11 -16.82 7.50 -5.92
N THR A 12 -15.71 8.20 -5.76
CA THR A 12 -15.05 8.27 -4.48
C THR A 12 -14.80 9.70 -4.08
N THR A 13 -14.44 9.85 -2.84
CA THR A 13 -14.08 11.16 -2.31
C THR A 13 -12.57 11.35 -2.43
N ILE A 14 -12.15 12.55 -2.13
CA ILE A 14 -10.73 12.86 -2.07
C ILE A 14 -10.03 11.98 -1.05
N ASN A 15 -10.69 11.73 0.08
CA ASN A 15 -10.10 10.89 1.11
C ASN A 15 -9.85 9.47 0.61
N ALA A 16 -10.79 8.93 -0.14
CA ALA A 16 -10.62 7.59 -0.65
C ALA A 16 -9.48 7.55 -1.66
N TYR A 17 -9.36 8.59 -2.45
CA TYR A 17 -8.27 8.66 -3.41
C TYR A 17 -6.92 8.73 -2.71
N LEU A 18 -6.83 9.55 -1.67
CA LEU A 18 -5.59 9.66 -0.91
C LEU A 18 -5.25 8.35 -0.23
N GLN A 19 -6.26 7.65 0.24
CA GLN A 19 -6.02 6.37 0.89
C GLN A 19 -5.42 5.38 -0.09
N ALA A 20 -5.95 5.35 -1.30
CA ALA A 20 -5.40 4.46 -2.31
C ALA A 20 -3.96 4.84 -2.65
N TYR A 21 -3.69 6.12 -2.73
CA TYR A 21 -2.34 6.59 -3.00
C TYR A 21 -1.39 6.17 -1.89
N ARG A 22 -1.84 6.29 -0.64
CA ARG A 22 -1.02 5.87 0.49
C ARG A 22 -0.72 4.39 0.45
N MET A 23 -1.73 3.59 0.08
CA MET A 23 -1.52 2.16 0.00
C MET A 23 -0.54 1.81 -1.12
N HIS A 24 -0.63 2.54 -2.21
CA HIS A 24 0.29 2.32 -3.31
C HIS A 24 1.73 2.64 -2.88
N THR A 25 1.91 3.73 -2.16
CA THR A 25 3.22 4.09 -1.64
C THR A 25 3.73 3.04 -0.68
N ALA A 26 2.85 2.57 0.20
CA ALA A 26 3.25 1.55 1.16
C ALA A 26 3.66 0.26 0.46
N ALA A 27 2.95 -0.10 -0.59
CA ALA A 27 3.30 -1.30 -1.34
C ALA A 27 4.71 -1.19 -1.90
N GLY A 28 5.05 -0.04 -2.42
CA GLY A 28 6.39 0.17 -2.93
C GLY A 28 7.43 0.03 -1.85
N LEU A 29 7.16 0.59 -0.67
CA LEU A 29 8.08 0.47 0.43
C LEU A 29 8.25 -0.98 0.87
N LEU A 30 7.16 -1.72 0.88
CA LEU A 30 7.23 -3.12 1.26
C LEU A 30 8.09 -3.93 0.28
N ARG A 31 8.00 -3.62 -0.99
CA ARG A 31 8.76 -4.35 -1.99
C ARG A 31 10.21 -3.94 -2.05
N GLU A 32 10.48 -2.66 -1.83
CA GLU A 32 11.79 -2.11 -2.14
C GLU A 32 12.64 -1.73 -0.95
N THR A 33 12.10 -1.81 0.26
CA THR A 33 12.89 -1.49 1.45
C THR A 33 12.69 -2.58 2.47
N ARG A 34 13.48 -2.49 3.53
CA ARG A 34 13.36 -3.44 4.63
C ARG A 34 12.68 -2.84 5.85
N LEU A 35 12.02 -1.71 5.67
CA LEU A 35 11.30 -1.10 6.77
C LEU A 35 10.22 -2.05 7.23
N ASP A 36 9.98 -2.09 8.53
CA ASP A 36 8.93 -2.99 8.99
C ASP A 36 7.57 -2.34 8.80
N VAL A 37 6.54 -3.13 9.03
CA VAL A 37 5.17 -2.68 8.76
C VAL A 37 4.81 -1.47 9.59
N THR A 38 5.23 -1.46 10.86
CA THR A 38 4.91 -0.34 11.73
C THR A 38 5.54 0.95 11.21
N GLU A 39 6.75 0.85 10.76
CA GLU A 39 7.44 2.02 10.25
C GLU A 39 6.80 2.52 8.97
N ILE A 40 6.45 1.61 8.09
CA ILE A 40 5.80 1.98 6.84
C ILE A 40 4.45 2.62 7.12
N ALA A 41 3.71 2.07 8.07
CA ALA A 41 2.43 2.65 8.44
C ALA A 41 2.59 4.11 8.84
N GLY A 42 3.60 4.38 9.66
CA GLY A 42 3.85 5.75 10.08
C GLY A 42 4.21 6.65 8.92
N LYS A 43 4.99 6.14 7.99
CA LYS A 43 5.42 6.96 6.86
C LYS A 43 4.26 7.34 5.96
N VAL A 44 3.26 6.50 5.86
CA VAL A 44 2.12 6.82 5.01
C VAL A 44 0.97 7.43 5.80
N GLY A 45 1.22 7.82 7.05
CA GLY A 45 0.24 8.59 7.77
C GLY A 45 -0.71 7.82 8.68
N TYR A 46 -0.41 6.56 8.94
CA TYR A 46 -1.21 5.78 9.88
C TYR A 46 -0.48 5.67 11.20
N GLN A 47 -1.19 5.93 12.28
CA GLN A 47 -0.59 5.84 13.59
C GLN A 47 -0.63 4.44 14.15
N ASN A 48 -1.43 3.60 13.54
CA ASN A 48 -1.72 2.28 14.06
C ASN A 48 -1.47 1.26 12.97
N ALA A 49 -0.52 0.37 13.20
CA ALA A 49 -0.16 -0.61 12.18
C ALA A 49 -1.31 -1.58 11.92
N SER A 50 -2.12 -1.85 12.93
CA SER A 50 -3.26 -2.75 12.74
C SER A 50 -4.25 -2.15 11.75
N LYS A 51 -4.53 -0.88 11.92
CA LYS A 51 -5.45 -0.20 11.01
C LYS A 51 -4.85 -0.15 9.61
N PHE A 52 -3.57 0.15 9.54
CA PHE A 52 -2.89 0.19 8.25
C PHE A 52 -2.98 -1.17 7.56
N SER A 53 -2.74 -2.25 8.31
CA SER A 53 -2.78 -3.57 7.73
C SER A 53 -4.16 -3.92 7.21
N GLU A 54 -5.18 -3.52 7.94
CA GLU A 54 -6.54 -3.80 7.53
C GLU A 54 -6.86 -3.08 6.22
N VAL A 55 -6.51 -1.81 6.15
CA VAL A 55 -6.77 -1.04 4.95
C VAL A 55 -5.94 -1.55 3.79
N PHE A 56 -4.70 -1.87 4.05
CA PHE A 56 -3.83 -2.39 3.00
C PHE A 56 -4.40 -3.67 2.41
N ARG A 57 -4.88 -4.55 3.27
CA ARG A 57 -5.46 -5.79 2.79
C ARG A 57 -6.70 -5.54 1.95
N GLN A 58 -7.50 -4.55 2.32
CA GLN A 58 -8.67 -4.23 1.54
C GLN A 58 -8.31 -3.73 0.15
N HIS A 59 -7.20 -3.04 0.03
CA HIS A 59 -6.80 -2.47 -1.25
C HIS A 59 -6.01 -3.44 -2.11
N THR A 60 -5.23 -4.30 -1.52
CA THR A 60 -4.35 -5.17 -2.29
C THR A 60 -4.74 -6.64 -2.25
N GLY A 61 -5.58 -7.02 -1.28
CA GLY A 61 -5.94 -8.41 -1.11
C GLY A 61 -4.95 -9.18 -0.26
N HIS A 62 -3.91 -8.53 0.23
CA HIS A 62 -2.90 -9.18 1.06
C HIS A 62 -2.56 -8.30 2.24
N THR A 63 -2.21 -8.92 3.37
CA THR A 63 -1.69 -8.14 4.46
C THR A 63 -0.30 -7.63 4.06
N PRO A 64 0.18 -6.59 4.72
CA PRO A 64 1.51 -6.08 4.37
C PRO A 64 2.60 -7.13 4.48
N THR A 65 2.52 -7.97 5.49
CA THR A 65 3.52 -9.02 5.66
C THR A 65 3.46 -10.03 4.51
N GLU A 66 2.26 -10.43 4.15
CA GLU A 66 2.09 -11.35 3.04
C GLU A 66 2.53 -10.74 1.73
N TYR A 67 2.21 -9.48 1.56
CA TYR A 67 2.59 -8.78 0.35
C TYR A 67 4.10 -8.76 0.19
N ARG A 68 4.79 -8.46 1.29
CA ARG A 68 6.24 -8.45 1.25
C ARG A 68 6.81 -9.83 0.90
N LYS A 69 6.29 -10.86 1.52
CA LYS A 69 6.77 -12.19 1.22
C LYS A 69 6.58 -12.56 -0.23
N THR A 70 5.47 -12.13 -0.79
CA THR A 70 5.14 -12.50 -2.15
C THR A 70 5.88 -11.66 -3.18
N PHE A 71 6.02 -10.37 -2.91
CA PHE A 71 6.52 -9.43 -3.90
C PHE A 71 7.84 -8.76 -3.55
N CYS A 72 8.53 -9.21 -2.51
CA CYS A 72 9.76 -8.58 -2.08
C CYS A 72 10.81 -8.61 -3.17
N LEU A 73 11.43 -7.47 -3.42
CA LEU A 73 12.45 -7.34 -4.42
C LEU A 73 13.87 -7.41 -3.85
N ILE A 74 13.99 -7.33 -2.53
CA ILE A 74 15.30 -7.40 -1.91
C ILE A 74 15.30 -8.56 -0.94
N GLY A 75 16.45 -9.06 -0.67
CA GLY A 75 16.58 -10.17 0.25
C GLY A 75 16.24 -11.48 -0.37
N ALA A 76 15.22 -11.52 -1.16
CA ALA A 76 14.83 -12.73 -1.83
C ALA A 76 15.14 -12.61 -3.29
N GLY A 77 15.93 -11.66 -3.62
CA GLY A 77 16.18 -11.38 -4.99
C GLY A 77 16.75 -12.56 -5.75
N GLY A 78 17.49 -13.33 -5.08
CA GLY A 78 18.06 -14.47 -5.75
C GLY A 78 17.04 -15.44 -6.24
N VAL A 79 15.95 -15.46 -5.58
CA VAL A 79 14.89 -16.33 -5.97
C VAL A 79 14.33 -15.97 -7.29
N LEU A 80 14.27 -14.76 -7.46
CA LEU A 80 13.64 -14.31 -8.64
C LEU A 80 14.39 -14.67 -9.86
N ARG A 81 15.27 -14.91 -9.69
CA ARG A 81 15.82 -15.21 -10.76
C ARG A 81 15.30 -16.01 -11.47
N GLU A 82 14.52 -16.05 -11.07
CA GLU A 82 14.08 -16.53 -11.71
C GLU A 82 13.79 -16.48 -12.17
#